data_f7da2a92de896ea4e5ee2222051a1fdf
#
_entry.id   f7da2a92de896ea4e5ee2222051a1fdf
#
_cell.length_a   1.000
_cell.length_b   1.000
_cell.length_c   1.000
_cell.angle_alpha   90.00
_cell.angle_beta   90.00
_cell.angle_gamma   90.00
#
_symmetry.space_group_name_H-M   'P 1'
#
loop_
_entity.id
_entity.type
_entity.pdbx_description
1 polymer ?
#
loop_
_entity_poly.entity_id
_entity_poly.type
_entity_poly.pdbx_seq_one_letter_code
_entity_poly.pdbx_strand_id
1 'polypeptide(L)'
;MSVSVVEVGDIRDWQGLNVVDPTGSKIGSLEGVYFDTSTDQPAFASVKRGVPAKLVFVPLAGATVSPKQVRVTADKKTAKDSPAIDTDGELTSELEPTLYAHYGLVYERGASGERRLGRR
;
A
#
# COMPACT_ATOMS: atom_id res chain seq x y z
N MET A 1 -4.06 -5.31 -20.52
CA MET A 1 -3.00 -6.16 -19.97
C MET A 1 -2.42 -5.51 -18.71
N SER A 2 -2.36 -6.24 -17.62
CA SER A 2 -1.78 -5.67 -16.40
C SER A 2 -0.29 -5.91 -16.35
N VAL A 3 0.41 -4.98 -15.70
CA VAL A 3 1.86 -5.01 -15.54
C VAL A 3 2.19 -5.16 -14.07
N SER A 4 3.25 -5.87 -13.76
CA SER A 4 3.70 -5.99 -12.38
C SER A 4 4.09 -4.62 -11.82
N VAL A 5 3.67 -4.34 -10.57
CA VAL A 5 3.94 -3.06 -9.92
C VAL A 5 5.41 -2.88 -9.57
N VAL A 6 6.21 -3.93 -9.66
CA VAL A 6 7.66 -3.80 -9.41
C VAL A 6 8.33 -2.90 -10.45
N GLU A 7 7.70 -2.71 -11.59
CA GLU A 7 8.16 -1.70 -12.54
C GLU A 7 7.54 -0.36 -12.18
N VAL A 8 8.40 0.60 -11.87
CA VAL A 8 7.96 1.94 -11.51
C VAL A 8 7.60 2.69 -12.78
N GLY A 9 6.33 2.62 -13.17
CA GLY A 9 5.81 3.53 -14.17
C GLY A 9 5.56 4.89 -13.52
N ASP A 10 4.69 5.67 -14.09
CA ASP A 10 4.31 6.95 -13.50
C ASP A 10 3.26 6.70 -12.41
N ILE A 11 3.72 6.52 -11.18
CA ILE A 11 2.84 6.23 -10.03
C ILE A 11 1.85 7.36 -9.75
N ARG A 12 2.07 8.56 -10.28
CA ARG A 12 1.11 9.65 -10.14
C ARG A 12 -0.18 9.33 -10.88
N ASP A 13 -0.10 8.54 -11.95
CA ASP A 13 -1.28 8.11 -12.69
C ASP A 13 -2.10 7.07 -11.93
N TRP A 14 -1.54 6.48 -10.89
CA TRP A 14 -2.26 5.49 -10.07
C TRP A 14 -3.17 6.14 -9.04
N GLN A 15 -2.92 7.40 -8.68
CA GLN A 15 -3.72 8.09 -7.68
C GLN A 15 -5.18 8.16 -8.11
N GLY A 16 -6.07 7.78 -7.24
CA GLY A 16 -7.50 7.75 -7.51
C GLY A 16 -8.00 6.47 -8.16
N LEU A 17 -7.10 5.58 -8.62
CA LEU A 17 -7.53 4.30 -9.17
C LEU A 17 -8.19 3.44 -8.10
N ASN A 18 -9.14 2.62 -8.50
CA ASN A 18 -9.72 1.62 -7.59
C ASN A 18 -8.67 0.59 -7.23
N VAL A 19 -8.60 0.26 -5.93
CA VAL A 19 -7.78 -0.85 -5.44
C VAL A 19 -8.72 -2.00 -5.15
N VAL A 20 -8.47 -3.13 -5.80
CA VAL A 20 -9.32 -4.32 -5.70
C VAL A 20 -8.53 -5.51 -5.19
N ASP A 21 -9.23 -6.44 -4.55
CA ASP A 21 -8.62 -7.69 -4.07
C ASP A 21 -8.57 -8.73 -5.21
N PRO A 22 -8.02 -9.94 -4.96
CA PRO A 22 -7.92 -10.95 -6.02
C PRO A 22 -9.27 -11.37 -6.61
N THR A 23 -10.37 -11.20 -5.88
CA THR A 23 -11.71 -11.52 -6.38
C THR A 23 -12.35 -10.38 -7.18
N GLY A 24 -11.69 -9.21 -7.22
CA GLY A 24 -12.22 -8.02 -7.87
C GLY A 24 -13.04 -7.13 -6.96
N SER A 25 -13.14 -7.47 -5.67
CA SER A 25 -13.87 -6.64 -4.70
C SER A 25 -13.10 -5.37 -4.39
N LYS A 26 -13.77 -4.23 -4.48
CA LYS A 26 -13.13 -2.93 -4.24
C LYS A 26 -12.80 -2.76 -2.76
N ILE A 27 -11.52 -2.46 -2.49
CA ILE A 27 -11.04 -2.12 -1.15
C ILE A 27 -11.23 -0.63 -0.91
N GLY A 28 -10.86 0.20 -1.86
CA GLY A 28 -10.97 1.64 -1.79
C GLY A 28 -10.30 2.30 -2.98
N SER A 29 -9.87 3.56 -2.80
CA SER A 29 -9.17 4.33 -3.83
C SER A 29 -7.71 4.53 -3.42
N LEU A 30 -6.80 4.38 -4.37
CA LEU A 30 -5.37 4.58 -4.09
C LEU A 30 -5.11 6.06 -3.78
N GLU A 31 -4.51 6.32 -2.63
CA GLU A 31 -4.16 7.68 -2.21
C GLU A 31 -2.69 7.98 -2.44
N GLY A 32 -1.81 7.03 -2.13
CA GLY A 32 -0.38 7.22 -2.30
C GLY A 32 0.36 5.90 -2.27
N VAL A 33 1.66 5.98 -2.54
CA VAL A 33 2.54 4.81 -2.57
C VAL A 33 3.70 5.05 -1.61
N TYR A 34 4.00 4.04 -0.80
CA TYR A 34 5.17 4.04 0.08
C TYR A 34 6.21 3.10 -0.50
N PHE A 35 7.43 3.59 -0.56
CA PHE A 35 8.56 2.86 -1.13
C PHE A 35 9.43 2.26 -0.02
N ASP A 36 9.99 1.09 -0.30
CA ASP A 36 10.99 0.50 0.58
C ASP A 36 12.28 1.33 0.46
N THR A 37 12.75 1.89 1.59
CA THR A 37 13.92 2.76 1.58
C THR A 37 15.22 2.02 1.28
N SER A 38 15.23 0.68 1.43
CA SER A 38 16.42 -0.13 1.12
C SER A 38 16.51 -0.49 -0.36
N THR A 39 15.37 -0.72 -1.02
CA THR A 39 15.36 -1.18 -2.41
C THR A 39 14.87 -0.13 -3.39
N ASP A 40 14.26 0.95 -2.88
CA ASP A 40 13.63 2.02 -3.67
C ASP A 40 12.48 1.49 -4.57
N GLN A 41 11.87 0.39 -4.15
CA GLN A 41 10.74 -0.23 -4.87
C GLN A 41 9.43 0.07 -4.15
N PRO A 42 8.30 0.16 -4.90
CA PRO A 42 6.99 0.30 -4.28
C PRO A 42 6.71 -0.87 -3.34
N ALA A 43 6.34 -0.58 -2.10
CA ALA A 43 6.13 -1.61 -1.08
C ALA A 43 4.68 -1.68 -0.61
N PHE A 44 4.07 -0.52 -0.33
CA PHE A 44 2.69 -0.45 0.15
C PHE A 44 1.95 0.68 -0.55
N ALA A 45 0.65 0.49 -0.73
CA ALA A 45 -0.26 1.56 -1.14
C ALA A 45 -1.09 1.99 0.05
N SER A 46 -1.29 3.30 0.21
CA SER A 46 -2.30 3.82 1.11
C SER A 46 -3.61 3.90 0.34
N VAL A 47 -4.67 3.37 0.95
CA VAL A 47 -5.97 3.22 0.31
C VAL A 47 -7.02 3.94 1.14
N LYS A 48 -7.71 4.87 0.51
CA LYS A 48 -8.76 5.65 1.16
C LYS A 48 -10.06 4.86 1.14
N ARG A 49 -10.66 4.67 2.31
CA ARG A 49 -11.92 3.94 2.43
C ARG A 49 -12.73 4.38 3.64
N GLY A 50 -14.02 4.07 3.60
CA GLY A 50 -14.92 4.24 4.73
C GLY A 50 -15.53 5.62 4.85
N VAL A 51 -16.46 5.75 5.83
CA VAL A 51 -17.12 7.00 6.18
C VAL A 51 -17.18 7.11 7.70
N PRO A 52 -16.45 8.04 8.35
CA PRO A 52 -15.49 8.96 7.73
C PRO A 52 -14.31 8.21 7.11
N ALA A 53 -13.72 8.80 6.09
CA ALA A 53 -12.64 8.15 5.36
C ALA A 53 -11.36 8.03 6.19
N LYS A 54 -10.70 6.88 6.06
CA LYS A 54 -9.39 6.61 6.66
C LYS A 54 -8.49 6.01 5.60
N LEU A 55 -7.18 6.05 5.84
CA LEU A 55 -6.22 5.38 4.98
C LEU A 55 -5.84 4.05 5.62
N VAL A 56 -6.05 2.96 4.89
CA VAL A 56 -5.51 1.65 5.23
C VAL A 56 -4.35 1.35 4.26
N PHE A 57 -3.58 0.30 4.53
CA PHE A 57 -2.38 0.01 3.75
C PHE A 57 -2.45 -1.41 3.22
N VAL A 58 -2.03 -1.58 1.96
CA VAL A 58 -1.97 -2.90 1.33
C VAL A 58 -0.60 -3.12 0.72
N PRO A 59 -0.03 -4.35 0.83
CA PRO A 59 1.23 -4.66 0.18
C PRO A 59 1.09 -4.63 -1.34
N LEU A 60 2.10 -4.12 -2.02
CA LEU A 60 2.12 -4.07 -3.48
C LEU A 60 2.86 -5.24 -4.10
N ALA A 61 3.51 -6.11 -3.29
CA ALA A 61 4.18 -7.29 -3.83
C ALA A 61 3.18 -8.17 -4.57
N GLY A 62 3.48 -8.49 -5.82
CA GLY A 62 2.59 -9.32 -6.66
C GLY A 62 1.37 -8.60 -7.23
N ALA A 63 1.21 -7.32 -6.95
CA ALA A 63 0.09 -6.55 -7.48
C ALA A 63 0.24 -6.31 -8.98
N THR A 64 -0.88 -6.07 -9.65
CA THR A 64 -0.90 -5.71 -11.06
C THR A 64 -1.67 -4.42 -11.26
N VAL A 65 -1.26 -3.63 -12.24
CA VAL A 65 -1.87 -2.33 -12.55
C VAL A 65 -2.45 -2.35 -13.94
N SER A 66 -3.67 -1.85 -14.08
CA SER A 66 -4.31 -1.59 -15.37
C SER A 66 -4.72 -0.12 -15.42
N PRO A 67 -5.16 0.38 -16.57
CA PRO A 67 -5.60 1.79 -16.64
C PRO A 67 -6.76 2.14 -15.70
N LYS A 68 -7.50 1.14 -15.21
CA LYS A 68 -8.69 1.39 -14.40
C LYS A 68 -8.53 1.04 -12.93
N GLN A 69 -7.59 0.16 -12.60
CA GLN A 69 -7.50 -0.35 -11.22
C GLN A 69 -6.14 -0.94 -10.89
N VAL A 70 -5.88 -1.04 -9.60
CA VAL A 70 -4.75 -1.78 -9.06
C VAL A 70 -5.31 -3.00 -8.34
N ARG A 71 -4.90 -4.19 -8.76
CA ARG A 71 -5.31 -5.44 -8.13
C ARG A 71 -4.18 -5.91 -7.22
N VAL A 72 -4.48 -5.98 -5.92
CA VAL A 72 -3.50 -6.41 -4.91
C VAL A 72 -3.71 -7.87 -4.53
N THR A 73 -2.74 -8.45 -3.82
CA THR A 73 -2.81 -9.85 -3.41
C THR A 73 -3.51 -10.05 -2.07
N ALA A 74 -3.59 -9.00 -1.25
CA ALA A 74 -4.32 -9.06 0.01
C ALA A 74 -5.82 -9.09 -0.25
N ASP A 75 -6.57 -9.88 0.53
CA ASP A 75 -8.02 -9.87 0.41
C ASP A 75 -8.62 -8.63 1.08
N LYS A 76 -9.85 -8.32 0.71
CA LYS A 76 -10.53 -7.12 1.21
C LYS A 76 -10.67 -7.13 2.73
N LYS A 77 -10.97 -8.27 3.32
CA LYS A 77 -11.15 -8.38 4.77
C LYS A 77 -9.85 -8.07 5.51
N THR A 78 -8.75 -8.65 5.06
CA THR A 78 -7.43 -8.39 5.66
C THR A 78 -7.04 -6.93 5.48
N ALA A 79 -7.27 -6.38 4.30
CA ALA A 79 -6.94 -4.99 4.00
C ALA A 79 -7.71 -4.01 4.88
N LYS A 80 -9.01 -4.22 5.07
CA LYS A 80 -9.82 -3.29 5.86
C LYS A 80 -9.48 -3.33 7.35
N ASP A 81 -8.89 -4.42 7.83
CA ASP A 81 -8.46 -4.58 9.22
C ASP A 81 -7.03 -4.10 9.47
N SER A 82 -6.36 -3.60 8.44
CA SER A 82 -4.99 -3.10 8.61
C SER A 82 -4.96 -1.86 9.52
N PRO A 83 -3.80 -1.54 10.12
CA PRO A 83 -3.65 -0.26 10.79
C PRO A 83 -4.09 0.88 9.87
N ALA A 84 -4.81 1.85 10.42
CA ALA A 84 -5.37 2.95 9.65
C ALA A 84 -4.91 4.28 10.22
N ILE A 85 -4.79 5.28 9.35
CA ILE A 85 -4.46 6.65 9.74
C ILE A 85 -5.47 7.62 9.15
N ASP A 86 -5.45 8.86 9.61
CA ASP A 86 -6.28 9.92 9.04
C ASP A 86 -5.85 10.21 7.60
N THR A 87 -6.79 10.71 6.79
CA THR A 87 -6.52 10.96 5.36
C THR A 87 -5.44 12.02 5.12
N ASP A 88 -5.20 12.89 6.09
CA ASP A 88 -4.14 13.90 6.03
C ASP A 88 -2.89 13.50 6.83
N GLY A 89 -2.87 12.28 7.38
CA GLY A 89 -1.75 11.79 8.17
C GLY A 89 -0.71 11.07 7.34
N GLU A 90 0.38 10.72 8.02
CA GLU A 90 1.45 9.91 7.43
C GLU A 90 1.67 8.66 8.26
N LEU A 91 2.12 7.61 7.60
CA LEU A 91 2.53 6.38 8.27
C LEU A 91 3.79 6.69 9.10
N THR A 92 3.69 6.51 10.42
CA THR A 92 4.83 6.72 11.31
C THR A 92 5.73 5.50 11.33
N SER A 93 7.02 5.71 11.68
CA SER A 93 7.94 4.58 11.79
C SER A 93 7.55 3.61 12.89
N GLU A 94 6.87 4.07 13.93
CA GLU A 94 6.38 3.21 15.01
C GLU A 94 5.28 2.27 14.53
N LEU A 95 4.52 2.65 13.53
CA LEU A 95 3.43 1.85 12.99
C LEU A 95 3.90 0.82 11.97
N GLU A 96 5.09 1.02 11.40
CA GLU A 96 5.62 0.12 10.36
C GLU A 96 5.68 -1.34 10.82
N PRO A 97 6.24 -1.67 12.01
CA PRO A 97 6.27 -3.06 12.45
C PRO A 97 4.88 -3.68 12.58
N THR A 98 3.92 -2.91 13.08
CA THR A 98 2.54 -3.38 13.24
C THR A 98 1.92 -3.68 11.88
N LEU A 99 2.17 -2.81 10.89
CA LEU A 99 1.68 -3.00 9.54
C LEU A 99 2.27 -4.27 8.90
N TYR A 100 3.58 -4.46 9.02
CA TYR A 100 4.22 -5.65 8.49
C TYR A 100 3.68 -6.92 9.15
N ALA A 101 3.55 -6.92 10.46
CA ALA A 101 3.01 -8.07 11.21
C ALA A 101 1.57 -8.39 10.78
N HIS A 102 0.77 -7.38 10.51
CA HIS A 102 -0.61 -7.57 10.07
C HIS A 102 -0.70 -8.44 8.81
N TYR A 103 0.28 -8.28 7.91
CA TYR A 103 0.34 -9.04 6.65
C TYR A 103 1.30 -10.24 6.72
N GLY A 104 1.81 -10.58 7.91
CA GLY A 104 2.71 -11.69 8.07
C GLY A 104 4.08 -11.48 7.44
N LEU A 105 4.51 -10.24 7.30
CA LEU A 105 5.78 -9.88 6.68
C LEU A 105 6.85 -9.64 7.73
N VAL A 106 8.10 -9.97 7.40
CA VAL A 106 9.24 -9.72 8.28
C VAL A 106 9.62 -8.24 8.20
N TYR A 107 9.73 -7.59 9.36
CA TYR A 107 10.11 -6.19 9.42
C TYR A 107 11.57 -6.04 9.86
N GLU A 108 12.34 -5.28 9.08
CA GLU A 108 13.71 -4.91 9.41
C GLU A 108 13.89 -3.43 9.12
N ARG A 109 14.49 -2.70 10.07
CA ARG A 109 14.86 -1.31 9.83
C ARG A 109 15.99 -1.26 8.82
N GLY A 110 16.18 -0.09 8.18
CA GLY A 110 17.31 0.12 7.30
C GLY A 110 18.65 -0.03 8.04
N ALA A 111 19.74 -0.19 7.28
CA ALA A 111 21.06 -0.46 7.82
C ALA A 111 21.55 0.59 8.84
N SER A 112 21.10 1.83 8.70
CA SER A 112 21.46 2.94 9.61
C SER A 112 20.36 3.22 10.64
N GLY A 113 19.39 2.30 10.81
CA GLY A 113 18.26 2.49 11.72
C GLY A 113 17.17 3.40 11.18
N GLU A 114 17.25 3.81 9.92
CA GLU A 114 16.22 4.64 9.30
C GLU A 114 14.94 3.86 9.10
N ARG A 115 13.85 4.59 8.91
CA ARG A 115 12.54 3.97 8.68
C ARG A 115 12.56 3.16 7.37
N ARG A 116 11.78 2.08 7.34
CA ARG A 116 11.72 1.17 6.20
C ARG A 116 10.90 1.70 5.04
N LEU A 117 9.86 2.48 5.31
CA LEU A 117 8.94 2.96 4.30
C LEU A 117 9.03 4.47 4.15
N GLY A 118 9.08 4.93 2.92
CA GLY A 118 9.10 6.35 2.60
C GLY A 118 8.03 6.66 1.56
N ARG A 119 7.36 7.80 1.74
CA ARG A 119 6.32 8.25 0.81
C ARG A 119 6.93 9.07 -0.31
N ARG A 120 6.39 8.88 -1.50
CA ARG A 120 6.70 9.71 -2.67
C ARG A 120 5.46 10.26 -3.31
#